data_1fc8fb19cdd604d7139d5f8f4b65fb75
#
_entry.id   1fc8fb19cdd604d7139d5f8f4b65fb75
#
_cell.length_a   1.000
_cell.length_b   1.000
_cell.length_c   1.000
_cell.angle_alpha   90.00
_cell.angle_beta   90.00
_cell.angle_gamma   90.00
#
_symmetry.space_group_name_H-M   'P 1'
#
loop_
_entity.id
_entity.type
_entity.pdbx_description
1 polymer ?
#
loop_
_entity_poly.entity_id
_entity_poly.type
_entity_poly.pdbx_seq_one_letter_code
_entity_poly.pdbx_strand_id
1 'polypeptide(L)'
;MTKRLNKHAAHEELTPYEELRRLAPYEKGEIIQGELMIASYESEHDYLVDVLSGHLWSPFVEGRDPAKWQILKHIEVHLDKDIVQPNLAGWRKARLPKPPSERERFVTLAPDWLCEVLMSWTARTVRSLKLPLYARAEIPYVWLIDPRARTLEVLRRQNERWLLLATFAGQDRVRAEPFDAMELDLDVLWAVHEGRDEFR
;
A
#
# COMPACT_ATOMS: atom_id res chain seq x y z
N MET A 1 -13.46 -39.51 48.06
CA MET A 1 -13.10 -39.69 46.65
C MET A 1 -13.25 -38.37 45.93
N THR A 2 -12.17 -37.62 45.80
CA THR A 2 -12.19 -36.27 45.20
C THR A 2 -11.73 -36.38 43.75
N LYS A 3 -12.63 -36.15 42.78
CA LYS A 3 -12.31 -36.11 41.37
C LYS A 3 -11.58 -34.79 41.06
N ARG A 4 -10.27 -34.86 40.75
CA ARG A 4 -9.53 -33.77 40.11
C ARG A 4 -10.00 -33.63 38.68
N LEU A 5 -10.65 -32.51 38.36
CA LEU A 5 -10.88 -32.05 37.00
C LEU A 5 -9.57 -31.51 36.45
N ASN A 6 -8.99 -32.23 35.49
CA ASN A 6 -7.88 -31.76 34.68
C ASN A 6 -8.45 -30.70 33.72
N LYS A 7 -8.24 -29.40 34.02
CA LYS A 7 -8.41 -28.27 33.08
C LYS A 7 -7.03 -27.92 32.53
N HIS A 8 -6.59 -28.58 31.50
CA HIS A 8 -5.61 -28.08 30.55
C HIS A 8 -6.17 -28.35 29.15
N ALA A 9 -7.15 -27.54 28.75
CA ALA A 9 -7.29 -27.26 27.33
C ALA A 9 -6.17 -26.26 27.02
N ALA A 10 -5.12 -26.72 26.33
CA ALA A 10 -4.17 -25.85 25.69
C ALA A 10 -4.99 -24.96 24.70
N HIS A 11 -5.07 -23.66 24.96
CA HIS A 11 -5.45 -22.73 23.95
C HIS A 11 -4.36 -22.84 22.89
N GLU A 12 -4.67 -23.43 21.76
CA GLU A 12 -3.85 -23.38 20.57
C GLU A 12 -3.71 -21.89 20.24
N GLU A 13 -2.52 -21.34 20.43
CA GLU A 13 -2.22 -19.95 20.03
C GLU A 13 -2.35 -19.89 18.51
N LEU A 14 -3.18 -18.96 18.04
CA LEU A 14 -3.38 -18.74 16.62
C LEU A 14 -2.09 -18.26 15.98
N THR A 15 -1.85 -18.71 14.77
CA THR A 15 -0.78 -18.14 13.95
C THR A 15 -1.15 -16.69 13.54
N PRO A 16 -0.16 -15.80 13.26
CA PRO A 16 -0.44 -14.44 12.78
C PRO A 16 -1.36 -14.41 11.56
N TYR A 17 -1.29 -15.42 10.70
CA TYR A 17 -2.18 -15.52 9.53
C TYR A 17 -3.62 -15.87 9.91
N GLU A 18 -3.82 -16.74 10.87
CA GLU A 18 -5.16 -17.07 11.40
C GLU A 18 -5.78 -15.86 12.09
N GLU A 19 -4.98 -15.07 12.82
CA GLU A 19 -5.41 -13.82 13.43
C GLU A 19 -5.77 -12.79 12.35
N LEU A 20 -4.91 -12.59 11.34
CA LEU A 20 -5.17 -11.72 10.19
C LEU A 20 -6.51 -12.05 9.52
N ARG A 21 -6.82 -13.33 9.33
CA ARG A 21 -8.06 -13.80 8.71
C ARG A 21 -9.32 -13.55 9.54
N ARG A 22 -9.17 -13.23 10.83
CA ARG A 22 -10.26 -12.97 11.78
C ARG A 22 -10.50 -11.49 12.04
N LEU A 23 -9.68 -10.60 11.46
CA LEU A 23 -9.85 -9.16 11.60
C LEU A 23 -11.24 -8.72 11.12
N ALA A 24 -11.76 -7.69 11.76
CA ALA A 24 -13.02 -7.08 11.35
C ALA A 24 -12.86 -6.38 9.98
N PRO A 25 -13.96 -6.21 9.21
CA PRO A 25 -13.89 -5.62 7.88
C PRO A 25 -13.33 -4.19 7.82
N TYR A 26 -13.31 -3.48 8.95
CA TYR A 26 -12.78 -2.12 9.08
C TYR A 26 -11.32 -2.10 9.61
N GLU A 27 -10.74 -3.25 9.86
CA GLU A 27 -9.35 -3.39 10.28
C GLU A 27 -8.48 -3.80 9.10
N LYS A 28 -7.32 -3.15 8.99
CA LYS A 28 -6.27 -3.48 8.03
C LYS A 28 -5.16 -4.21 8.77
N GLY A 29 -4.86 -5.42 8.36
CA GLY A 29 -3.79 -6.22 8.94
C GLY A 29 -2.66 -6.48 7.94
N GLU A 30 -1.44 -6.48 8.46
CA GLU A 30 -0.23 -6.84 7.71
C GLU A 30 0.63 -7.75 8.58
N ILE A 31 1.30 -8.73 7.98
CA ILE A 31 2.28 -9.55 8.69
C ILE A 31 3.66 -9.16 8.20
N ILE A 32 4.46 -8.56 9.08
CA ILE A 32 5.80 -8.09 8.75
C ILE A 32 6.80 -8.72 9.73
N GLN A 33 7.77 -9.45 9.21
CA GLN A 33 8.78 -10.18 10.00
C GLN A 33 8.14 -11.17 10.99
N GLY A 34 6.98 -11.73 10.64
CA GLY A 34 6.26 -12.71 11.47
C GLY A 34 5.34 -12.09 12.52
N GLU A 35 5.25 -10.77 12.61
CA GLU A 35 4.37 -10.06 13.56
C GLU A 35 3.15 -9.48 12.84
N LEU A 36 1.96 -9.68 13.42
CA LEU A 36 0.72 -9.06 12.94
C LEU A 36 0.66 -7.62 13.40
N MET A 37 0.54 -6.71 12.44
CA MET A 37 0.32 -5.28 12.64
C MET A 37 -1.09 -4.92 12.20
N ILE A 38 -1.85 -4.24 13.05
CA ILE A 38 -3.24 -3.86 12.79
C ILE A 38 -3.35 -2.35 12.78
N ALA A 39 -4.04 -1.82 11.78
CA ALA A 39 -4.42 -0.43 11.66
C ALA A 39 -5.92 -0.32 11.31
N SER A 40 -6.55 0.78 11.72
CA SER A 40 -7.90 1.10 11.29
C SER A 40 -7.88 1.89 9.99
N TYR A 41 -8.90 1.70 9.15
CA TYR A 41 -9.12 2.54 7.99
C TYR A 41 -9.53 3.96 8.42
N GLU A 42 -8.99 4.96 7.74
CA GLU A 42 -9.38 6.36 7.91
C GLU A 42 -9.91 6.91 6.59
N SER A 43 -11.04 7.58 6.65
CA SER A 43 -11.76 8.10 5.48
C SER A 43 -10.95 9.10 4.64
N GLU A 44 -10.11 9.91 5.27
CA GLU A 44 -9.25 10.89 4.54
C GLU A 44 -8.17 10.21 3.72
N HIS A 45 -7.59 9.16 4.30
CA HIS A 45 -6.60 8.35 3.66
C HIS A 45 -7.18 7.66 2.41
N ASP A 46 -8.36 7.06 2.53
CA ASP A 46 -9.02 6.36 1.43
C ASP A 46 -9.41 7.32 0.29
N TYR A 47 -9.85 8.54 0.63
CA TYR A 47 -10.16 9.54 -0.39
C TYR A 47 -8.94 9.90 -1.25
N LEU A 48 -7.78 10.15 -0.65
CA LEU A 48 -6.55 10.44 -1.40
C LEU A 48 -6.19 9.26 -2.32
N VAL A 49 -6.30 8.04 -1.81
CA VAL A 49 -6.07 6.81 -2.59
C VAL A 49 -7.04 6.73 -3.77
N ASP A 50 -8.32 7.09 -3.57
CA ASP A 50 -9.34 7.09 -4.62
C ASP A 50 -9.06 8.13 -5.69
N VAL A 51 -8.70 9.36 -5.30
CA VAL A 51 -8.32 10.44 -6.23
C VAL A 51 -7.12 10.02 -7.06
N LEU A 52 -6.04 9.57 -6.43
CA LEU A 52 -4.84 9.13 -7.15
C LEU A 52 -5.13 7.96 -8.08
N SER A 53 -5.89 6.96 -7.59
CA SER A 53 -6.29 5.81 -8.41
C SER A 53 -7.06 6.25 -9.64
N GLY A 54 -8.00 7.20 -9.51
CA GLY A 54 -8.77 7.75 -10.62
C GLY A 54 -7.88 8.42 -11.67
N HIS A 55 -6.91 9.23 -11.26
CA HIS A 55 -5.96 9.88 -12.15
C HIS A 55 -5.06 8.89 -12.91
N LEU A 56 -4.67 7.79 -12.27
CA LEU A 56 -3.86 6.74 -12.91
C LEU A 56 -4.70 5.81 -13.80
N TRP A 57 -6.00 5.67 -13.52
CA TRP A 57 -6.85 4.70 -14.21
C TRP A 57 -7.00 4.99 -15.71
N SER A 58 -7.43 6.20 -16.06
CA SER A 58 -7.74 6.54 -17.44
C SER A 58 -6.53 6.39 -18.38
N PRO A 59 -5.33 6.96 -18.09
CA PRO A 59 -4.21 6.86 -19.01
C PRO A 59 -3.55 5.47 -19.03
N PHE A 60 -3.45 4.79 -17.88
CA PHE A 60 -2.60 3.60 -17.76
C PHE A 60 -3.36 2.27 -17.70
N VAL A 61 -4.60 2.26 -17.22
CA VAL A 61 -5.40 1.04 -17.12
C VAL A 61 -6.27 0.84 -18.36
N GLU A 62 -7.02 1.89 -18.77
CA GLU A 62 -7.91 1.86 -19.93
C GLU A 62 -7.26 2.41 -21.20
N GLY A 63 -6.29 3.32 -21.04
CA GLY A 63 -5.69 4.11 -22.11
C GLY A 63 -4.94 3.31 -23.17
N ARG A 64 -4.36 4.06 -24.12
CA ARG A 64 -3.58 3.52 -25.23
C ARG A 64 -2.10 3.27 -24.90
N ASP A 65 -1.70 3.42 -23.62
CA ASP A 65 -0.34 3.12 -23.21
C ASP A 65 -0.02 1.65 -23.54
N PRO A 66 1.00 1.38 -24.40
CA PRO A 66 1.43 0.01 -24.70
C PRO A 66 1.91 -0.75 -23.44
N ALA A 67 2.34 -0.02 -22.43
CA ALA A 67 2.74 -0.55 -21.13
C ALA A 67 1.60 -0.58 -20.11
N LYS A 68 0.40 -1.03 -20.54
CA LYS A 68 -0.78 -1.09 -19.66
C LYS A 68 -0.50 -1.68 -18.30
N TRP A 69 -1.18 -1.12 -17.31
CA TRP A 69 -1.08 -1.52 -15.93
C TRP A 69 -2.34 -2.20 -15.41
N GLN A 70 -2.17 -3.07 -14.45
CA GLN A 70 -3.20 -3.51 -13.53
C GLN A 70 -2.92 -2.83 -12.20
N ILE A 71 -3.74 -1.84 -11.83
CA ILE A 71 -3.60 -1.10 -10.55
C ILE A 71 -4.73 -1.52 -9.63
N LEU A 72 -4.39 -1.92 -8.41
CA LEU A 72 -5.32 -2.41 -7.39
C LEU A 72 -5.17 -1.59 -6.11
N LYS A 73 -6.30 -1.28 -5.46
CA LYS A 73 -6.36 -0.61 -4.16
C LYS A 73 -6.42 -1.64 -3.04
N HIS A 74 -5.69 -1.40 -1.97
CA HIS A 74 -5.76 -2.18 -0.72
C HIS A 74 -5.72 -3.71 -0.93
N ILE A 75 -5.03 -4.16 -1.95
CA ILE A 75 -4.87 -5.59 -2.22
C ILE A 75 -3.85 -6.21 -1.27
N GLU A 76 -4.17 -7.36 -0.72
CA GLU A 76 -3.23 -8.16 0.04
C GLU A 76 -2.17 -8.74 -0.90
N VAL A 77 -0.90 -8.49 -0.61
CA VAL A 77 0.25 -8.98 -1.40
C VAL A 77 1.11 -9.84 -0.49
N HIS A 78 1.30 -11.10 -0.88
CA HIS A 78 2.18 -12.04 -0.20
C HIS A 78 3.59 -11.97 -0.80
N LEU A 79 4.54 -11.52 -0.02
CA LEU A 79 5.94 -11.36 -0.38
C LEU A 79 6.80 -12.30 0.47
N ASP A 80 6.95 -13.54 0.03
CA ASP A 80 7.55 -14.63 0.79
C ASP A 80 6.76 -14.90 2.09
N LYS A 81 7.33 -14.66 3.25
CA LYS A 81 6.69 -14.82 4.57
C LYS A 81 5.96 -13.58 5.06
N ASP A 82 6.16 -12.46 4.39
CA ASP A 82 5.55 -11.18 4.74
C ASP A 82 4.24 -10.97 3.95
N ILE A 83 3.23 -10.40 4.59
CA ILE A 83 1.94 -10.08 3.98
C ILE A 83 1.71 -8.60 4.17
N VAL A 84 1.57 -7.85 3.08
CA VAL A 84 1.38 -6.41 3.10
C VAL A 84 0.11 -6.01 2.36
N GLN A 85 -0.43 -4.87 2.73
CA GLN A 85 -1.59 -4.29 2.08
C GLN A 85 -1.31 -2.81 1.74
N PRO A 86 -0.54 -2.55 0.66
CA PRO A 86 -0.22 -1.20 0.24
C PRO A 86 -1.49 -0.44 -0.17
N ASN A 87 -1.44 0.88 -0.13
CA ASN A 87 -2.59 1.69 -0.53
C ASN A 87 -2.93 1.50 -2.01
N LEU A 88 -1.91 1.51 -2.88
CA LEU A 88 -2.03 1.10 -4.27
C LEU A 88 -0.89 0.14 -4.61
N ALA A 89 -1.17 -0.83 -5.44
CA ALA A 89 -0.19 -1.71 -6.05
C ALA A 89 -0.44 -1.83 -7.55
N GLY A 90 0.61 -1.75 -8.34
CA GLY A 90 0.54 -1.78 -9.80
C GLY A 90 1.44 -2.84 -10.40
N TRP A 91 0.90 -3.58 -11.35
CA TRP A 91 1.60 -4.56 -12.18
C TRP A 91 1.49 -4.18 -13.64
N ARG A 92 2.54 -4.41 -14.42
CA ARG A 92 2.41 -4.41 -15.86
C ARG A 92 1.42 -5.51 -16.28
N LYS A 93 0.46 -5.22 -17.15
CA LYS A 93 -0.53 -6.22 -17.60
C LYS A 93 0.09 -7.46 -18.23
N ALA A 94 1.30 -7.35 -18.77
CA ALA A 94 2.06 -8.50 -19.25
C ALA A 94 2.41 -9.50 -18.12
N ARG A 95 2.57 -9.01 -16.87
CA ARG A 95 2.87 -9.83 -15.69
C ARG A 95 1.61 -10.28 -14.95
N LEU A 96 0.64 -9.38 -14.80
CA LEU A 96 -0.65 -9.65 -14.17
C LEU A 96 -1.80 -9.26 -15.15
N PRO A 97 -2.18 -10.15 -16.07
CA PRO A 97 -3.16 -9.82 -17.12
C PRO A 97 -4.57 -9.54 -16.59
N LYS A 98 -4.92 -10.16 -15.48
CA LYS A 98 -6.23 -10.02 -14.81
C LYS A 98 -6.05 -9.82 -13.33
N PRO A 99 -6.94 -9.05 -12.66
CA PRO A 99 -6.94 -8.98 -11.22
C PRO A 99 -7.25 -10.36 -10.61
N PRO A 100 -6.86 -10.62 -9.35
CA PRO A 100 -7.26 -11.82 -8.63
C PRO A 100 -8.79 -11.93 -8.60
N SER A 101 -9.29 -13.15 -8.61
CA SER A 101 -10.73 -13.41 -8.49
C SER A 101 -11.21 -13.07 -7.06
N GLU A 102 -12.52 -12.90 -6.87
CA GLU A 102 -13.11 -12.71 -5.53
C GLU A 102 -12.76 -13.82 -4.53
N ARG A 103 -12.39 -15.00 -5.03
CA ARG A 103 -11.95 -16.13 -4.21
C ARG A 103 -10.47 -16.03 -3.83
N GLU A 104 -9.66 -15.43 -4.69
CA GLU A 104 -8.21 -15.22 -4.52
C GLU A 104 -7.97 -13.79 -4.05
N ARG A 105 -8.29 -13.48 -2.81
CA ARG A 105 -8.24 -12.13 -2.26
C ARG A 105 -6.83 -11.52 -2.14
N PHE A 106 -5.80 -12.17 -2.66
CA PHE A 106 -4.41 -11.75 -2.57
C PHE A 106 -3.64 -12.03 -3.86
N VAL A 107 -2.47 -11.40 -3.98
CA VAL A 107 -1.51 -11.61 -5.07
C VAL A 107 -0.18 -12.05 -4.50
N THR A 108 0.43 -13.09 -5.08
CA THR A 108 1.78 -13.57 -4.68
C THR A 108 2.89 -13.03 -5.58
N LEU A 109 2.54 -12.42 -6.70
CA LEU A 109 3.49 -11.79 -7.61
C LEU A 109 3.86 -10.40 -7.08
N ALA A 110 5.15 -10.14 -6.86
CA ALA A 110 5.61 -8.81 -6.47
C ALA A 110 5.21 -7.76 -7.52
N PRO A 111 4.65 -6.61 -7.09
CA PRO A 111 4.23 -5.54 -8.01
C PRO A 111 5.42 -4.83 -8.66
N ASP A 112 5.15 -4.14 -9.77
CA ASP A 112 6.11 -3.29 -10.45
C ASP A 112 6.17 -1.88 -9.85
N TRP A 113 5.16 -1.52 -9.07
CA TRP A 113 5.04 -0.24 -8.39
C TRP A 113 4.11 -0.36 -7.17
N LEU A 114 4.46 0.36 -6.10
CA LEU A 114 3.65 0.54 -4.91
C LEU A 114 3.48 2.03 -4.58
N CYS A 115 2.36 2.36 -3.94
CA CYS A 115 2.15 3.64 -3.30
C CYS A 115 1.72 3.45 -1.85
N GLU A 116 2.39 4.16 -0.95
CA GLU A 116 2.06 4.26 0.45
C GLU A 116 1.70 5.71 0.79
N VAL A 117 0.54 5.89 1.39
CA VAL A 117 0.12 7.18 1.95
C VAL A 117 0.53 7.19 3.42
N LEU A 118 1.36 8.15 3.78
CA LEU A 118 1.96 8.26 5.10
C LEU A 118 1.03 9.01 6.06
N MET A 119 0.62 8.33 7.10
CA MET A 119 -0.01 8.97 8.26
C MET A 119 1.01 9.07 9.39
N SER A 120 0.81 9.97 10.36
CA SER A 120 1.78 10.20 11.44
C SER A 120 2.17 8.92 12.19
N TRP A 121 1.27 7.95 12.31
CA TRP A 121 1.50 6.68 12.99
C TRP A 121 2.01 5.56 12.06
N THR A 122 1.80 5.63 10.73
CA THR A 122 2.29 4.63 9.78
C THR A 122 3.65 4.99 9.18
N ALA A 123 4.00 6.27 9.11
CA ALA A 123 5.20 6.76 8.43
C ALA A 123 6.49 6.06 8.91
N ARG A 124 6.61 5.81 10.23
CA ARG A 124 7.74 5.06 10.80
C ARG A 124 7.77 3.62 10.28
N THR A 125 6.66 2.89 10.37
CA THR A 125 6.55 1.50 9.92
C THR A 125 6.84 1.37 8.43
N VAL A 126 6.27 2.25 7.60
CA VAL A 126 6.53 2.26 6.17
C VAL A 126 8.03 2.44 5.90
N ARG A 127 8.66 3.45 6.50
CA ARG A 127 10.07 3.77 6.23
C ARG A 127 11.05 2.76 6.83
N SER A 128 10.78 2.22 8.03
CA SER A 128 11.72 1.35 8.74
C SER A 128 11.52 -0.15 8.50
N LEU A 129 10.31 -0.60 8.17
CA LEU A 129 9.99 -2.01 7.98
C LEU A 129 9.56 -2.33 6.54
N LYS A 130 8.60 -1.57 5.97
CA LYS A 130 8.05 -1.89 4.65
C LYS A 130 9.01 -1.55 3.51
N LEU A 131 9.70 -0.41 3.51
CA LEU A 131 10.67 -0.08 2.46
C LEU A 131 11.80 -1.11 2.35
N PRO A 132 12.46 -1.56 3.43
CA PRO A 132 13.43 -2.65 3.34
C PRO A 132 12.85 -3.96 2.81
N LEU A 133 11.61 -4.29 3.21
CA LEU A 133 10.89 -5.46 2.71
C LEU A 133 10.66 -5.34 1.20
N TYR A 134 10.15 -4.22 0.73
CA TYR A 134 9.90 -3.96 -0.70
C TYR A 134 11.18 -4.02 -1.54
N ALA A 135 12.31 -3.54 -1.00
CA ALA A 135 13.59 -3.64 -1.68
C ALA A 135 14.04 -5.11 -1.84
N ARG A 136 13.88 -5.94 -0.79
CA ARG A 136 14.17 -7.39 -0.85
C ARG A 136 13.25 -8.13 -1.80
N ALA A 137 11.97 -7.74 -1.85
CA ALA A 137 10.98 -8.30 -2.76
C ALA A 137 11.14 -7.82 -4.21
N GLU A 138 12.21 -7.08 -4.49
CA GLU A 138 12.59 -6.59 -5.81
C GLU A 138 11.59 -5.66 -6.50
N ILE A 139 10.78 -4.95 -5.73
CA ILE A 139 9.81 -3.98 -6.24
C ILE A 139 10.57 -2.78 -6.85
N PRO A 140 10.37 -2.47 -8.15
CA PRO A 140 11.18 -1.46 -8.83
C PRO A 140 10.93 -0.03 -8.35
N TYR A 141 9.66 0.33 -8.08
CA TYR A 141 9.26 1.71 -7.75
C TYR A 141 8.35 1.75 -6.54
N VAL A 142 8.56 2.75 -5.69
CA VAL A 142 7.67 3.10 -4.58
C VAL A 142 7.42 4.59 -4.57
N TRP A 143 6.16 4.98 -4.43
CA TRP A 143 5.76 6.33 -4.11
C TRP A 143 5.40 6.42 -2.63
N LEU A 144 5.92 7.46 -1.97
CA LEU A 144 5.50 7.84 -0.63
C LEU A 144 4.78 9.18 -0.72
N ILE A 145 3.53 9.22 -0.30
CA ILE A 145 2.73 10.44 -0.27
C ILE A 145 2.51 10.84 1.18
N ASP A 146 2.95 12.03 1.53
CA ASP A 146 2.69 12.63 2.84
C ASP A 146 1.69 13.77 2.68
N PRO A 147 0.41 13.56 3.02
CA PRO A 147 -0.61 14.58 2.85
C PRO A 147 -0.44 15.78 3.78
N ARG A 148 0.20 15.62 4.95
CA ARG A 148 0.47 16.72 5.88
C ARG A 148 1.59 17.62 5.39
N ALA A 149 2.66 17.02 4.91
CA ALA A 149 3.78 17.73 4.29
C ALA A 149 3.45 18.19 2.86
N ARG A 150 2.36 17.69 2.27
CA ARG A 150 1.97 17.86 0.86
C ARG A 150 3.12 17.51 -0.07
N THR A 151 3.69 16.29 0.12
CA THR A 151 4.83 15.83 -0.68
C THR A 151 4.56 14.47 -1.32
N LEU A 152 5.16 14.29 -2.50
CA LEU A 152 5.31 13.02 -3.19
C LEU A 152 6.79 12.71 -3.34
N GLU A 153 7.26 11.65 -2.70
CA GLU A 153 8.60 11.11 -2.89
C GLU A 153 8.55 9.95 -3.87
N VAL A 154 9.40 9.96 -4.88
CA VAL A 154 9.53 8.91 -5.89
C VAL A 154 10.81 8.15 -5.65
N LEU A 155 10.68 6.88 -5.31
CA LEU A 155 11.79 5.99 -5.00
C LEU A 155 11.93 4.93 -6.11
N ARG A 156 13.17 4.73 -6.58
CA ARG A 156 13.53 3.64 -7.49
C ARG A 156 14.50 2.70 -6.81
N ARG A 157 14.25 1.39 -6.94
CA ARG A 157 15.16 0.38 -6.40
C ARG A 157 16.48 0.36 -7.17
N GLN A 158 17.57 0.37 -6.41
CA GLN A 158 18.92 0.15 -6.94
C GLN A 158 19.60 -0.91 -6.08
N ASN A 159 19.65 -2.13 -6.58
CA ASN A 159 19.96 -3.33 -5.79
C ASN A 159 19.00 -3.49 -4.61
N GLU A 160 19.48 -3.60 -3.37
CA GLU A 160 18.67 -3.70 -2.16
C GLU A 160 18.43 -2.34 -1.47
N ARG A 161 18.63 -1.22 -2.19
CA ARG A 161 18.50 0.14 -1.66
C ARG A 161 17.53 0.96 -2.49
N TRP A 162 17.08 2.05 -1.89
CA TRP A 162 16.24 3.04 -2.55
C TRP A 162 17.04 4.25 -2.97
N LEU A 163 16.94 4.61 -4.24
CA LEU A 163 17.36 5.89 -4.78
C LEU A 163 16.16 6.82 -4.79
N LEU A 164 16.25 7.92 -4.06
CA LEU A 164 15.27 9.00 -4.16
C LEU A 164 15.49 9.74 -5.48
N LEU A 165 14.55 9.57 -6.42
CA LEU A 165 14.61 10.23 -7.73
C LEU A 165 14.19 11.69 -7.65
N ALA A 166 13.12 11.95 -6.90
CA ALA A 166 12.57 13.29 -6.73
C ALA A 166 11.71 13.36 -5.47
N THR A 167 11.61 14.57 -4.93
CA THR A 167 10.59 14.98 -3.98
C THR A 167 9.86 16.16 -4.58
N PHE A 168 8.58 15.99 -4.88
CA PHE A 168 7.69 17.02 -5.35
C PHE A 168 6.83 17.53 -4.21
N ALA A 169 6.36 18.79 -4.27
CA ALA A 169 5.62 19.38 -3.17
C ALA A 169 4.52 20.37 -3.62
N GLY A 170 3.57 20.59 -2.73
CA GLY A 170 2.54 21.60 -2.91
C GLY A 170 1.74 21.44 -4.19
N GLN A 171 1.71 22.45 -5.03
CA GLN A 171 0.92 22.50 -6.29
C GLN A 171 1.75 22.15 -7.53
N ASP A 172 2.82 21.38 -7.37
CA ASP A 172 3.65 20.98 -8.51
C ASP A 172 2.85 20.14 -9.52
N ARG A 173 3.13 20.37 -10.81
CA ARG A 173 2.72 19.48 -11.88
C ARG A 173 3.88 18.59 -12.26
N VAL A 174 3.71 17.29 -12.09
CA VAL A 174 4.84 16.36 -12.08
C VAL A 174 4.68 15.23 -13.08
N ARG A 175 5.82 14.77 -13.58
CA ARG A 175 5.94 13.53 -14.34
C ARG A 175 6.80 12.56 -13.53
N ALA A 176 6.13 11.70 -12.78
CA ALA A 176 6.75 10.83 -11.80
C ALA A 176 6.87 9.39 -12.30
N GLU A 177 8.10 8.84 -12.35
CA GLU A 177 8.31 7.43 -12.70
C GLU A 177 7.55 6.49 -11.75
N PRO A 178 6.93 5.41 -12.25
CA PRO A 178 6.97 4.90 -13.62
C PRO A 178 5.82 5.41 -14.51
N PHE A 179 5.12 6.48 -14.11
CA PHE A 179 3.98 7.07 -14.83
C PHE A 179 4.30 8.43 -15.45
N ASP A 180 5.55 8.65 -15.82
CA ASP A 180 6.09 9.90 -16.35
C ASP A 180 5.53 10.28 -17.75
N ALA A 181 4.84 9.36 -18.41
CA ALA A 181 4.08 9.66 -19.61
C ALA A 181 2.89 10.61 -19.37
N MET A 182 2.43 10.72 -18.13
CA MET A 182 1.33 11.59 -17.69
C MET A 182 1.85 12.72 -16.80
N GLU A 183 1.25 13.89 -16.92
CA GLU A 183 1.40 14.96 -15.93
C GLU A 183 0.35 14.81 -14.84
N LEU A 184 0.78 14.72 -13.60
CA LEU A 184 -0.06 14.69 -12.41
C LEU A 184 0.01 16.05 -11.72
N ASP A 185 -1.14 16.69 -11.54
CA ASP A 185 -1.30 17.87 -10.71
C ASP A 185 -1.44 17.44 -9.25
N LEU A 186 -0.45 17.77 -8.42
CA LEU A 186 -0.45 17.34 -7.02
C LEU A 186 -1.51 18.05 -6.18
N ASP A 187 -1.98 19.23 -6.60
CA ASP A 187 -2.99 19.99 -5.84
C ASP A 187 -4.27 19.18 -5.63
N VAL A 188 -4.65 18.37 -6.62
CA VAL A 188 -5.84 17.52 -6.53
C VAL A 188 -5.78 16.49 -5.38
N LEU A 189 -4.57 16.13 -4.93
CA LEU A 189 -4.37 15.17 -3.86
C LEU A 189 -4.59 15.80 -2.47
N TRP A 190 -4.47 17.13 -2.37
CA TRP A 190 -4.51 17.84 -1.08
C TRP A 190 -5.88 18.44 -0.73
N ALA A 191 -6.81 18.47 -1.69
CA ALA A 191 -8.13 19.13 -1.55
C ALA A 191 -8.95 18.66 -0.33
N VAL A 192 -8.71 17.43 0.17
CA VAL A 192 -9.42 16.91 1.37
C VAL A 192 -9.00 17.61 2.66
N HIS A 193 -7.79 18.11 2.72
CA HIS A 193 -7.26 18.74 3.93
C HIS A 193 -7.69 20.22 4.07
N GLU A 194 -8.12 20.87 2.99
CA GLU A 194 -8.49 22.29 3.00
C GLU A 194 -9.82 22.58 3.69
N GLY A 195 -10.74 21.63 3.75
CA GLY A 195 -12.07 21.80 4.37
C GLY A 195 -12.09 21.75 5.90
N ARG A 196 -11.00 21.41 6.59
CA ARG A 196 -10.98 21.25 8.06
C ARG A 196 -10.25 22.36 8.82
N ASP A 197 -9.39 23.11 8.18
CA ASP A 197 -8.71 24.24 8.84
C ASP A 197 -9.64 25.43 9.05
N GLU A 198 -10.83 25.46 8.42
CA GLU A 198 -11.84 26.51 8.61
C GLU A 198 -12.69 26.37 9.90
N PHE A 199 -12.54 25.25 10.65
CA PHE A 199 -13.31 24.99 11.88
C PHE A 199 -12.47 24.89 13.16
N ARG A 200 -11.26 25.51 13.19
CA ARG A 200 -10.49 25.67 14.44
C ARG A 200 -10.39 27.09 14.88
#